data_11f12cc6477237db4fedaade31e27de4
#
_entry.id   11f12cc6477237db4fedaade31e27de4
#
_cell.length_a   1.000
_cell.length_b   1.000
_cell.length_c   1.000
_cell.angle_alpha   90.00
_cell.angle_beta   90.00
_cell.angle_gamma   90.00
#
_symmetry.space_group_name_H-M   'P 1'
#
loop_
_entity.id
_entity.type
_entity.pdbx_description
1 polymer ?
#
loop_
_entity_poly.entity_id
_entity_poly.type
_entity_poly.pdbx_seq_one_letter_code
_entity_poly.pdbx_strand_id
1 'polypeptide(L)'
;MRHIKRLLPLLLLAGLAVAQTVPAKAPVPTYKDLKFPPLGQVKIPEVATYTLANGMRLYLVENHELPLVSGFALVRTGNLFDPPDKIGLAGVTGTVMRTGGTGSRTGDELDALLENMAASVESSIGETSGRVSFSALRENTDQVLEIFKEILTQPEFRQEKIDLVKTQLRSSISRRNDDAGSIAGREFPELVYGKDTPYGWRTEYINVNLIQRADLVAFYSRYFFPANVMLAVSGDFSTAEMRGRIEKLFAGWTAQQPPVPPFPAVREKPAPGVYLATKSDITQTFFQLGHLGGVLRDKNYPALEVMADILGGGFRSRLFRRVRTQLGYAYDISAGWGANYGHPGLFVVSGSTKSASTTEAIEVIKEEIQKIRSGAVSDDELRAAKDTVLNSFVFNFDRPARSLSRAVTTDYFGYPKDFIFQYQKAVAGVTKADILRVAKEYLKPENLTIVAVGKPDDFGRPLTALGAPVKEIDLTIPKAEGASK
;
A
#
# COMPACT_ATOMS: atom_id res chain seq x y z
N MET A 1 -89.61 -2.25 -62.27
CA MET A 1 -90.17 -0.89 -62.37
C MET A 1 -89.18 0.12 -61.80
N ARG A 2 -88.83 1.09 -62.65
CA ARG A 2 -88.30 2.45 -62.39
C ARG A 2 -87.09 2.62 -61.52
N HIS A 3 -85.89 2.85 -62.13
CA HIS A 3 -85.07 4.09 -62.22
C HIS A 3 -85.01 4.95 -60.98
N ILE A 4 -83.76 5.25 -60.58
CA ILE A 4 -83.20 6.63 -60.56
C ILE A 4 -81.66 6.58 -60.33
N LYS A 5 -80.94 7.10 -61.33
CA LYS A 5 -79.50 7.44 -61.27
C LYS A 5 -79.37 8.67 -60.40
N ARG A 6 -78.38 8.68 -59.53
CA ARG A 6 -77.80 9.93 -59.00
C ARG A 6 -76.29 9.85 -59.05
N LEU A 7 -75.71 10.71 -59.83
CA LEU A 7 -74.28 11.08 -59.87
C LEU A 7 -73.91 11.77 -58.58
N LEU A 8 -72.73 11.41 -58.05
CA LEU A 8 -72.06 12.18 -57.04
C LEU A 8 -70.65 12.55 -57.55
N PRO A 9 -70.18 13.82 -57.39
CA PRO A 9 -68.93 14.27 -57.93
C PRO A 9 -67.76 13.84 -56.98
N LEU A 10 -66.62 13.45 -57.59
CA LEU A 10 -65.37 13.21 -56.97
C LEU A 10 -64.78 14.55 -56.49
N LEU A 11 -64.67 14.77 -55.19
CA LEU A 11 -63.87 15.84 -54.59
C LEU A 11 -62.44 15.30 -54.33
N LEU A 12 -61.46 15.75 -55.12
CA LEU A 12 -60.07 15.57 -54.89
C LEU A 12 -59.66 16.45 -53.70
N LEU A 13 -59.43 15.86 -52.55
CA LEU A 13 -58.73 16.52 -51.46
C LEU A 13 -57.22 16.29 -51.66
N ALA A 14 -56.53 17.33 -52.14
CA ALA A 14 -55.05 17.39 -52.07
C ALA A 14 -54.62 17.64 -50.65
N GLY A 15 -54.21 16.58 -49.92
CA GLY A 15 -53.60 16.70 -48.60
C GLY A 15 -52.19 17.21 -48.75
N LEU A 16 -51.92 18.46 -48.34
CA LEU A 16 -50.58 18.95 -48.10
C LEU A 16 -49.96 18.17 -46.94
N ALA A 17 -49.05 17.26 -47.25
CA ALA A 17 -48.18 16.63 -46.25
C ALA A 17 -47.16 17.71 -45.78
N VAL A 18 -47.43 18.33 -44.64
CA VAL A 18 -46.43 19.10 -43.93
C VAL A 18 -45.44 18.12 -43.34
N ALA A 19 -44.28 17.96 -43.97
CA ALA A 19 -43.15 17.24 -43.41
C ALA A 19 -42.72 17.99 -42.16
N GLN A 20 -43.09 17.49 -40.99
CA GLN A 20 -42.50 17.93 -39.72
C GLN A 20 -41.02 17.51 -39.75
N THR A 21 -40.14 18.45 -40.02
CA THR A 21 -38.69 18.29 -39.77
C THR A 21 -38.53 18.10 -38.29
N VAL A 22 -38.31 16.86 -37.84
CA VAL A 22 -37.85 16.55 -36.49
C VAL A 22 -36.51 17.27 -36.33
N PRO A 23 -36.37 18.22 -35.37
CA PRO A 23 -35.10 18.90 -35.18
C PRO A 23 -34.05 17.83 -34.88
N ALA A 24 -32.96 17.87 -35.64
CA ALA A 24 -31.81 17.00 -35.40
C ALA A 24 -31.41 17.11 -33.93
N LYS A 25 -31.46 15.99 -33.22
CA LYS A 25 -31.06 15.93 -31.80
C LYS A 25 -29.63 16.50 -31.73
N ALA A 26 -29.43 17.57 -30.96
CA ALA A 26 -28.09 18.14 -30.77
C ALA A 26 -27.13 17.01 -30.41
N PRO A 27 -25.93 16.99 -30.98
CA PRO A 27 -24.97 15.93 -30.69
C PRO A 27 -24.74 15.89 -29.16
N VAL A 28 -24.88 14.70 -28.59
CA VAL A 28 -24.62 14.51 -27.16
C VAL A 28 -23.17 14.89 -26.91
N PRO A 29 -22.89 15.82 -25.98
CA PRO A 29 -21.51 16.22 -25.69
C PRO A 29 -20.67 14.99 -25.35
N THR A 30 -19.53 14.85 -25.99
CA THR A 30 -18.55 13.83 -25.64
C THR A 30 -17.69 14.34 -24.49
N TYR A 31 -16.94 13.45 -23.84
CA TYR A 31 -16.01 13.84 -22.78
C TYR A 31 -14.97 14.91 -23.25
N LYS A 32 -14.73 15.01 -24.56
CA LYS A 32 -13.82 16.01 -25.17
C LYS A 32 -14.43 17.42 -25.21
N ASP A 33 -15.73 17.51 -25.12
CA ASP A 33 -16.48 18.79 -25.17
C ASP A 33 -16.64 19.37 -23.75
N LEU A 34 -16.31 18.59 -22.72
CA LEU A 34 -16.37 19.02 -21.33
C LEU A 34 -15.25 20.05 -21.06
N LYS A 35 -15.64 21.24 -20.63
CA LYS A 35 -14.72 22.28 -20.17
C LYS A 35 -14.67 22.22 -18.65
N PHE A 36 -13.52 21.84 -18.13
CA PHE A 36 -13.28 21.88 -16.69
C PHE A 36 -12.63 23.23 -16.33
N PRO A 37 -12.98 23.83 -15.19
CA PRO A 37 -12.21 24.96 -14.68
C PRO A 37 -10.77 24.51 -14.42
N PRO A 38 -9.79 25.43 -14.48
CA PRO A 38 -8.42 25.09 -14.08
C PRO A 38 -8.42 24.54 -12.65
N LEU A 39 -7.61 23.53 -12.40
CA LEU A 39 -7.44 22.97 -11.06
C LEU A 39 -7.08 24.10 -10.09
N GLY A 40 -7.86 24.25 -9.03
CA GLY A 40 -7.56 25.21 -7.97
C GLY A 40 -6.23 24.88 -7.30
N GLN A 41 -5.59 25.89 -6.71
CA GLN A 41 -4.40 25.65 -5.90
C GLN A 41 -4.77 24.78 -4.69
N VAL A 42 -4.01 23.70 -4.46
CA VAL A 42 -4.17 22.86 -3.28
C VAL A 42 -3.82 23.69 -2.05
N LYS A 43 -4.80 23.94 -1.19
CA LYS A 43 -4.59 24.58 0.12
C LYS A 43 -4.08 23.51 1.08
N ILE A 44 -2.83 23.66 1.52
CA ILE A 44 -2.26 22.77 2.53
C ILE A 44 -2.56 23.40 3.89
N PRO A 45 -3.20 22.65 4.81
CA PRO A 45 -3.41 23.15 6.15
C PRO A 45 -2.04 23.37 6.83
N GLU A 46 -1.95 24.46 7.58
CA GLU A 46 -0.78 24.72 8.43
C GLU A 46 -0.73 23.69 9.55
N VAL A 47 0.42 23.04 9.71
CA VAL A 47 0.66 22.06 10.77
C VAL A 47 1.43 22.74 11.90
N ALA A 48 0.75 23.04 13.01
CA ALA A 48 1.40 23.53 14.20
C ALA A 48 2.23 22.42 14.86
N THR A 49 3.51 22.69 15.11
CA THR A 49 4.45 21.69 15.64
C THR A 49 5.11 22.17 16.94
N TYR A 50 5.11 21.29 17.93
CA TYR A 50 5.68 21.56 19.26
C TYR A 50 6.55 20.39 19.73
N THR A 51 7.53 20.68 20.59
CA THR A 51 8.22 19.67 21.39
C THR A 51 7.82 19.86 22.85
N LEU A 52 7.25 18.84 23.45
CA LEU A 52 6.80 18.86 24.84
C LEU A 52 7.98 18.72 25.79
N ALA A 53 7.79 19.05 27.08
CA ALA A 53 8.83 19.00 28.09
C ALA A 53 9.44 17.59 28.27
N ASN A 54 8.67 16.52 28.02
CA ASN A 54 9.13 15.13 28.07
C ASN A 54 9.80 14.65 26.75
N GLY A 55 9.98 15.54 25.78
CA GLY A 55 10.61 15.24 24.47
C GLY A 55 9.66 14.74 23.39
N MET A 56 8.38 14.49 23.67
CA MET A 56 7.39 14.07 22.65
C MET A 56 7.16 15.21 21.65
N ARG A 57 7.11 14.90 20.36
CA ARG A 57 6.75 15.86 19.31
C ARG A 57 5.27 15.84 19.06
N LEU A 58 4.63 17.01 19.01
CA LEU A 58 3.21 17.20 18.82
C LEU A 58 2.93 17.97 17.53
N TYR A 59 2.01 17.47 16.72
CA TYR A 59 1.58 18.04 15.45
C TYR A 59 0.08 18.25 15.48
N LEU A 60 -0.41 19.47 15.27
CA LEU A 60 -1.82 19.84 15.37
C LEU A 60 -2.32 20.47 14.07
N VAL A 61 -3.52 20.08 13.63
CA VAL A 61 -4.25 20.70 12.53
C VAL A 61 -5.71 20.89 12.94
N GLU A 62 -6.16 22.15 12.99
CA GLU A 62 -7.57 22.48 13.22
C GLU A 62 -8.39 22.21 11.95
N ASN A 63 -9.54 21.58 12.13
CA ASN A 63 -10.54 21.40 11.07
C ASN A 63 -11.94 21.34 11.67
N HIS A 64 -12.74 22.36 11.42
CA HIS A 64 -14.10 22.53 11.97
C HIS A 64 -15.22 22.11 11.00
N GLU A 65 -14.89 21.37 9.92
CA GLU A 65 -15.89 20.90 8.95
C GLU A 65 -16.85 19.87 9.55
N LEU A 66 -16.34 19.02 10.44
CA LEU A 66 -17.11 17.98 11.14
C LEU A 66 -16.75 18.00 12.62
N PRO A 67 -17.69 17.66 13.52
CA PRO A 67 -17.43 17.58 14.97
C PRO A 67 -16.63 16.31 15.31
N LEU A 68 -15.48 16.11 14.68
CA LEU A 68 -14.64 14.95 14.84
C LEU A 68 -13.23 15.37 15.26
N VAL A 69 -12.62 14.56 16.13
CA VAL A 69 -11.20 14.65 16.47
C VAL A 69 -10.56 13.29 16.24
N SER A 70 -9.48 13.27 15.50
CA SER A 70 -8.72 12.04 15.23
C SER A 70 -7.23 12.30 15.37
N GLY A 71 -6.47 11.26 15.70
CA GLY A 71 -5.04 11.41 15.83
C GLY A 71 -4.32 10.08 15.86
N PHE A 72 -3.00 10.17 15.91
CA PHE A 72 -2.15 9.00 16.06
C PHE A 72 -0.81 9.36 16.68
N ALA A 73 -0.27 8.44 17.47
CA ALA A 73 1.13 8.40 17.85
C ALA A 73 1.90 7.51 16.85
N LEU A 74 2.95 8.06 16.27
CA LEU A 74 3.94 7.32 15.47
C LEU A 74 5.17 7.11 16.31
N VAL A 75 5.59 5.86 16.44
CA VAL A 75 6.73 5.44 17.29
C VAL A 75 7.80 4.80 16.42
N ARG A 76 9.06 5.21 16.58
CA ARG A 76 10.16 4.59 15.86
C ARG A 76 10.45 3.21 16.43
N THR A 77 9.99 2.19 15.73
CA THR A 77 10.13 0.76 16.01
C THR A 77 9.77 -0.02 14.75
N GLY A 78 9.58 -1.32 14.84
CA GLY A 78 9.10 -2.14 13.73
C GLY A 78 9.59 -3.59 13.83
N ASN A 79 9.02 -4.46 12.96
CA ASN A 79 9.43 -5.86 12.89
C ASN A 79 10.86 -6.05 12.38
N LEU A 80 11.47 -5.01 11.77
CA LEU A 80 12.90 -5.02 11.44
C LEU A 80 13.82 -5.09 12.67
N PHE A 81 13.26 -4.89 13.88
CA PHE A 81 13.94 -5.05 15.14
C PHE A 81 13.57 -6.33 15.90
N ASP A 82 12.79 -7.22 15.28
CA ASP A 82 12.50 -8.53 15.86
C ASP A 82 13.79 -9.33 16.05
N PRO A 83 13.93 -10.08 17.14
CA PRO A 83 14.98 -11.08 17.24
C PRO A 83 14.79 -12.18 16.20
N PRO A 84 15.86 -12.72 15.60
CA PRO A 84 15.75 -13.76 14.53
C PRO A 84 14.99 -15.01 14.94
N ASP A 85 14.98 -15.36 16.22
CA ASP A 85 14.25 -16.50 16.79
C ASP A 85 12.78 -16.17 17.14
N LYS A 86 12.41 -14.87 17.19
CA LYS A 86 11.09 -14.37 17.58
C LYS A 86 10.46 -13.49 16.51
N ILE A 87 10.63 -13.84 15.24
CA ILE A 87 10.03 -13.12 14.12
C ILE A 87 8.50 -13.06 14.31
N GLY A 88 7.94 -11.85 14.25
CA GLY A 88 6.53 -11.56 14.53
C GLY A 88 6.28 -10.95 15.91
N LEU A 89 7.31 -10.83 16.77
CA LEU A 89 7.20 -10.24 18.11
C LEU A 89 6.62 -8.82 18.07
N ALA A 90 7.10 -7.97 17.17
CA ALA A 90 6.59 -6.61 17.02
C ALA A 90 5.10 -6.58 16.66
N GLY A 91 4.67 -7.44 15.72
CA GLY A 91 3.28 -7.55 15.32
C GLY A 91 2.37 -8.01 16.47
N VAL A 92 2.79 -9.03 17.21
CA VAL A 92 2.07 -9.51 18.41
C VAL A 92 2.00 -8.40 19.47
N THR A 93 3.11 -7.72 19.74
CA THR A 93 3.15 -6.60 20.69
C THR A 93 2.17 -5.51 20.28
N GLY A 94 2.21 -5.06 19.02
CA GLY A 94 1.32 -4.03 18.50
C GLY A 94 -0.16 -4.38 18.62
N THR A 95 -0.54 -5.62 18.32
CA THR A 95 -1.92 -6.08 18.46
C THR A 95 -2.36 -6.16 19.93
N VAL A 96 -1.52 -6.74 20.79
CA VAL A 96 -1.88 -7.00 22.19
C VAL A 96 -1.86 -5.72 23.03
N MET A 97 -1.11 -4.69 22.66
CA MET A 97 -1.19 -3.37 23.30
C MET A 97 -2.63 -2.87 23.44
N ARG A 98 -3.46 -3.04 22.40
CA ARG A 98 -4.86 -2.63 22.41
C ARG A 98 -5.77 -3.73 22.94
N THR A 99 -5.66 -4.93 22.39
CA THR A 99 -6.57 -6.03 22.72
C THR A 99 -6.36 -6.58 24.13
N GLY A 100 -5.14 -6.48 24.66
CA GLY A 100 -4.80 -6.84 26.05
C GLY A 100 -5.38 -5.88 27.09
N GLY A 101 -5.84 -4.70 26.66
CA GLY A 101 -6.34 -3.67 27.56
C GLY A 101 -5.23 -2.98 28.35
N THR A 102 -5.63 -2.30 29.40
CA THR A 102 -4.78 -1.54 30.30
C THR A 102 -4.86 -2.07 31.74
N GLY A 103 -4.07 -1.53 32.63
CA GLY A 103 -4.14 -1.89 34.06
C GLY A 103 -5.51 -1.62 34.68
N SER A 104 -6.28 -0.66 34.14
CA SER A 104 -7.59 -0.25 34.66
C SER A 104 -8.76 -0.95 33.97
N ARG A 105 -8.60 -1.44 32.72
CA ARG A 105 -9.68 -1.99 31.88
C ARG A 105 -9.18 -3.16 31.05
N THR A 106 -10.01 -4.17 30.89
CA THR A 106 -9.80 -5.23 29.92
C THR A 106 -10.00 -4.75 28.49
N GLY A 107 -9.55 -5.52 27.49
CA GLY A 107 -9.80 -5.21 26.07
C GLY A 107 -11.29 -5.17 25.75
N ASP A 108 -12.06 -6.11 26.30
CA ASP A 108 -13.51 -6.23 26.05
C ASP A 108 -14.28 -5.07 26.70
N GLU A 109 -13.88 -4.58 27.88
CA GLU A 109 -14.45 -3.37 28.49
C GLU A 109 -14.12 -2.12 27.67
N LEU A 110 -12.92 -2.05 27.09
CA LEU A 110 -12.57 -0.97 26.18
C LEU A 110 -13.37 -1.02 24.88
N ASP A 111 -13.63 -2.20 24.32
CA ASP A 111 -14.49 -2.37 23.14
C ASP A 111 -15.90 -1.84 23.41
N ALA A 112 -16.54 -2.29 24.47
CA ALA A 112 -17.88 -1.84 24.85
C ALA A 112 -17.95 -0.32 25.10
N LEU A 113 -16.93 0.25 25.75
CA LEU A 113 -16.87 1.69 26.02
C LEU A 113 -16.70 2.52 24.74
N LEU A 114 -15.82 2.12 23.84
CA LEU A 114 -15.56 2.80 22.58
C LEU A 114 -16.75 2.70 21.63
N GLU A 115 -17.39 1.53 21.53
CA GLU A 115 -18.62 1.34 20.74
C GLU A 115 -19.73 2.28 21.19
N ASN A 116 -19.97 2.39 22.50
CA ASN A 116 -20.98 3.31 23.06
C ASN A 116 -20.73 4.79 22.72
N MET A 117 -19.48 5.17 22.48
CA MET A 117 -19.07 6.52 22.10
C MET A 117 -18.93 6.72 20.59
N ALA A 118 -19.21 5.71 19.76
CA ALA A 118 -18.88 5.71 18.34
C ALA A 118 -17.41 6.14 18.07
N ALA A 119 -16.51 5.67 18.92
CA ALA A 119 -15.09 5.99 18.92
C ALA A 119 -14.23 4.77 18.65
N SER A 120 -12.98 4.99 18.31
CA SER A 120 -12.00 3.92 18.14
C SER A 120 -10.65 4.31 18.71
N VAL A 121 -9.95 3.34 19.28
CA VAL A 121 -8.52 3.43 19.60
C VAL A 121 -7.90 2.12 19.16
N GLU A 122 -6.88 2.18 18.29
CA GLU A 122 -6.26 0.99 17.70
C GLU A 122 -4.74 1.06 17.81
N SER A 123 -4.09 -0.09 17.90
CA SER A 123 -2.63 -0.18 17.93
C SER A 123 -2.11 -1.24 16.96
N SER A 124 -0.96 -0.97 16.36
CA SER A 124 -0.26 -1.90 15.47
C SER A 124 1.22 -1.55 15.40
N ILE A 125 2.04 -2.54 15.08
CA ILE A 125 3.46 -2.33 14.75
C ILE A 125 3.71 -2.99 13.40
N GLY A 126 4.16 -2.19 12.44
CA GLY A 126 4.50 -2.63 11.09
C GLY A 126 6.01 -2.79 10.90
N GLU A 127 6.47 -2.63 9.66
CA GLU A 127 7.87 -2.84 9.30
C GLU A 127 8.82 -1.85 9.98
N THR A 128 8.52 -0.57 9.90
CA THR A 128 9.41 0.52 10.34
C THR A 128 8.80 1.43 11.38
N SER A 129 7.59 1.17 11.86
CA SER A 129 6.93 2.02 12.87
C SER A 129 5.87 1.29 13.67
N GLY A 130 5.70 1.72 14.92
CA GLY A 130 4.53 1.47 15.72
C GLY A 130 3.53 2.62 15.57
N ARG A 131 2.25 2.30 15.60
CA ARG A 131 1.16 3.27 15.53
C ARG A 131 0.09 2.97 16.56
N VAL A 132 -0.30 3.97 17.34
CA VAL A 132 -1.53 3.97 18.12
C VAL A 132 -2.38 5.10 17.58
N SER A 133 -3.62 4.83 17.17
CA SER A 133 -4.51 5.82 16.55
C SER A 133 -5.82 5.92 17.32
N PHE A 134 -6.49 7.06 17.22
CA PHE A 134 -7.82 7.24 17.77
C PHE A 134 -8.72 8.08 16.84
N SER A 135 -10.03 7.89 17.00
CA SER A 135 -11.05 8.73 16.37
C SER A 135 -12.24 8.84 17.33
N ALA A 136 -12.80 10.05 17.49
CA ALA A 136 -13.90 10.33 18.38
C ALA A 136 -14.75 11.50 17.87
N LEU A 137 -15.99 11.55 18.28
CA LEU A 137 -16.77 12.78 18.27
C LEU A 137 -16.14 13.80 19.23
N ARG A 138 -16.26 15.09 18.89
CA ARG A 138 -15.68 16.19 19.68
C ARG A 138 -16.07 16.09 21.17
N GLU A 139 -17.32 15.77 21.47
CA GLU A 139 -17.85 15.66 22.85
C GLU A 139 -17.19 14.52 23.66
N ASN A 140 -16.71 13.47 23.00
CA ASN A 140 -16.07 12.31 23.63
C ASN A 140 -14.54 12.39 23.64
N THR A 141 -13.96 13.48 23.11
CA THR A 141 -12.50 13.59 22.86
C THR A 141 -11.69 13.40 24.14
N ASP A 142 -12.09 14.00 25.26
CA ASP A 142 -11.33 13.93 26.51
C ASP A 142 -11.25 12.48 27.03
N GLN A 143 -12.38 11.75 27.00
CA GLN A 143 -12.44 10.37 27.45
C GLN A 143 -11.63 9.43 26.53
N VAL A 144 -11.72 9.66 25.21
CA VAL A 144 -10.97 8.84 24.23
C VAL A 144 -9.47 9.12 24.28
N LEU A 145 -9.06 10.36 24.55
CA LEU A 145 -7.65 10.72 24.77
C LEU A 145 -7.06 10.05 26.02
N GLU A 146 -7.85 9.91 27.11
CA GLU A 146 -7.39 9.15 28.29
C GLU A 146 -7.20 7.68 27.96
N ILE A 147 -8.14 7.04 27.23
CA ILE A 147 -8.00 5.65 26.77
C ILE A 147 -6.77 5.50 25.84
N PHE A 148 -6.61 6.43 24.91
CA PHE A 148 -5.46 6.47 24.01
C PHE A 148 -4.13 6.54 24.77
N LYS A 149 -4.05 7.43 25.77
CA LYS A 149 -2.88 7.54 26.66
C LYS A 149 -2.65 6.23 27.40
N GLU A 150 -3.68 5.63 28.02
CA GLU A 150 -3.53 4.39 28.77
C GLU A 150 -2.97 3.27 27.88
N ILE A 151 -3.50 3.09 26.65
CA ILE A 151 -3.00 2.10 25.69
C ILE A 151 -1.58 2.40 25.27
N LEU A 152 -1.24 3.67 25.03
CA LEU A 152 0.10 4.08 24.62
C LEU A 152 1.14 3.93 25.73
N THR A 153 0.75 4.14 27.01
CA THR A 153 1.72 4.26 28.13
C THR A 153 1.63 3.14 29.16
N GLN A 154 0.54 2.36 29.20
CA GLN A 154 0.28 1.35 30.23
C GLN A 154 -0.47 0.12 29.69
N PRO A 155 -0.03 -0.48 28.56
CA PRO A 155 -0.66 -1.71 28.05
C PRO A 155 -0.38 -2.87 29.01
N GLU A 156 -1.39 -3.74 29.25
CA GLU A 156 -1.26 -4.80 30.24
C GLU A 156 -0.67 -6.10 29.67
N PHE A 157 -0.77 -6.35 28.37
CA PHE A 157 -0.31 -7.60 27.73
C PHE A 157 -0.88 -8.86 28.39
N ARG A 158 -2.21 -8.93 28.54
CA ARG A 158 -2.88 -10.10 29.17
C ARG A 158 -2.62 -11.38 28.41
N GLN A 159 -2.31 -12.46 29.15
CA GLN A 159 -1.86 -13.72 28.57
C GLN A 159 -2.90 -14.33 27.63
N GLU A 160 -4.19 -14.27 27.99
CA GLU A 160 -5.28 -14.82 27.15
C GLU A 160 -5.35 -14.14 25.76
N LYS A 161 -5.04 -12.84 25.66
CA LYS A 161 -5.02 -12.11 24.38
C LYS A 161 -3.74 -12.44 23.58
N ILE A 162 -2.61 -12.66 24.26
CA ILE A 162 -1.40 -13.16 23.61
C ILE A 162 -1.66 -14.55 23.00
N ASP A 163 -2.30 -15.45 23.74
CA ASP A 163 -2.61 -16.81 23.29
C ASP A 163 -3.60 -16.79 22.11
N LEU A 164 -4.58 -15.87 22.14
CA LEU A 164 -5.49 -15.66 21.03
C LEU A 164 -4.76 -15.22 19.75
N VAL A 165 -3.90 -14.19 19.85
CA VAL A 165 -3.10 -13.71 18.69
C VAL A 165 -2.17 -14.81 18.18
N LYS A 166 -1.51 -15.56 19.05
CA LYS A 166 -0.68 -16.72 18.66
C LYS A 166 -1.51 -17.79 17.93
N THR A 167 -2.75 -18.03 18.35
CA THR A 167 -3.66 -18.97 17.68
C THR A 167 -4.06 -18.45 16.29
N GLN A 168 -4.34 -17.18 16.14
CA GLN A 168 -4.63 -16.53 14.85
C GLN A 168 -3.42 -16.61 13.90
N LEU A 169 -2.21 -16.36 14.41
CA LEU A 169 -0.98 -16.50 13.62
C LEU A 169 -0.76 -17.95 13.17
N ARG A 170 -0.95 -18.93 14.04
CA ARG A 170 -0.86 -20.36 13.65
C ARG A 170 -1.89 -20.72 12.57
N SER A 171 -3.11 -20.21 12.67
CA SER A 171 -4.14 -20.39 11.65
C SER A 171 -3.74 -19.72 10.32
N SER A 172 -3.17 -18.52 10.36
CA SER A 172 -2.64 -17.82 9.18
C SER A 172 -1.50 -18.61 8.53
N ILE A 173 -0.54 -19.10 9.32
CA ILE A 173 0.56 -19.94 8.84
C ILE A 173 0.03 -21.20 8.15
N SER A 174 -0.97 -21.89 8.75
CA SER A 174 -1.52 -23.14 8.20
C SER A 174 -2.18 -22.94 6.83
N ARG A 175 -2.70 -21.75 6.55
CA ARG A 175 -3.39 -21.39 5.30
C ARG A 175 -2.57 -20.60 4.31
N ARG A 176 -1.30 -20.31 4.61
CA ARG A 176 -0.48 -19.40 3.82
C ARG A 176 -0.24 -19.85 2.37
N ASN A 177 -0.56 -21.12 2.06
CA ASN A 177 -0.42 -21.69 0.73
C ASN A 177 -1.78 -21.93 0.02
N ASP A 178 -2.89 -21.44 0.58
CA ASP A 178 -4.22 -21.61 -0.02
C ASP A 178 -4.36 -20.79 -1.31
N ASP A 179 -3.81 -19.59 -1.34
CA ASP A 179 -3.91 -18.65 -2.47
C ASP A 179 -2.58 -18.51 -3.23
N ALA A 180 -2.62 -18.76 -4.53
CA ALA A 180 -1.42 -18.78 -5.39
C ALA A 180 -0.79 -17.37 -5.57
N GLY A 181 -1.61 -16.32 -5.62
CA GLY A 181 -1.11 -14.95 -5.69
C GLY A 181 -0.37 -14.55 -4.42
N SER A 182 -0.90 -14.97 -3.26
CA SER A 182 -0.26 -14.78 -1.95
C SER A 182 1.06 -15.53 -1.82
N ILE A 183 1.16 -16.74 -2.41
CA ILE A 183 2.42 -17.48 -2.49
C ILE A 183 3.45 -16.67 -3.30
N ALA A 184 3.11 -16.23 -4.52
CA ALA A 184 4.01 -15.42 -5.35
C ALA A 184 4.42 -14.13 -4.64
N GLY A 185 3.46 -13.43 -4.00
CA GLY A 185 3.67 -12.20 -3.25
C GLY A 185 4.57 -12.34 -2.03
N ARG A 186 4.67 -13.53 -1.46
CA ARG A 186 5.54 -13.86 -0.32
C ARG A 186 6.91 -14.31 -0.77
N GLU A 187 6.97 -15.26 -1.69
CA GLU A 187 8.24 -15.88 -2.09
C GLU A 187 9.15 -14.92 -2.87
N PHE A 188 8.58 -14.02 -3.68
CA PHE A 188 9.37 -13.07 -4.45
C PHE A 188 10.16 -12.09 -3.59
N PRO A 189 9.56 -11.34 -2.63
CA PRO A 189 10.33 -10.47 -1.74
C PRO A 189 11.38 -11.22 -0.91
N GLU A 190 11.05 -12.42 -0.40
CA GLU A 190 11.99 -13.25 0.35
C GLU A 190 13.24 -13.61 -0.46
N LEU A 191 13.06 -13.91 -1.75
CA LEU A 191 14.19 -14.23 -2.65
C LEU A 191 15.02 -12.97 -2.98
N VAL A 192 14.35 -11.82 -3.17
CA VAL A 192 15.06 -10.58 -3.54
C VAL A 192 15.79 -9.96 -2.36
N TYR A 193 15.17 -9.88 -1.18
CA TYR A 193 15.81 -9.33 0.01
C TYR A 193 16.75 -10.32 0.73
N GLY A 194 16.53 -11.62 0.51
CA GLY A 194 17.23 -12.71 1.19
C GLY A 194 16.54 -13.18 2.45
N LYS A 195 16.30 -14.49 2.54
CA LYS A 195 15.60 -15.15 3.67
C LYS A 195 16.34 -14.99 5.02
N ASP A 196 17.62 -14.65 5.01
CA ASP A 196 18.48 -14.41 6.17
C ASP A 196 18.50 -12.95 6.62
N THR A 197 17.66 -12.10 6.05
CA THR A 197 17.59 -10.66 6.39
C THR A 197 16.23 -10.29 6.99
N PRO A 198 16.15 -9.25 7.83
CA PRO A 198 14.87 -8.79 8.39
C PRO A 198 13.81 -8.45 7.34
N TYR A 199 14.22 -8.04 6.14
CA TYR A 199 13.34 -7.69 5.02
C TYR A 199 12.76 -8.91 4.29
N GLY A 200 13.42 -10.07 4.40
CA GLY A 200 12.96 -11.34 3.83
C GLY A 200 12.50 -12.36 4.87
N TRP A 201 12.43 -11.99 6.14
CA TRP A 201 11.98 -12.88 7.20
C TRP A 201 10.51 -13.24 7.06
N ARG A 202 10.21 -14.47 7.46
CA ARG A 202 8.86 -15.02 7.52
C ARG A 202 8.63 -15.63 8.89
N THR A 203 7.48 -15.30 9.49
CA THR A 203 7.07 -15.91 10.76
C THR A 203 6.69 -17.38 10.56
N GLU A 204 7.30 -18.25 11.37
CA GLU A 204 7.05 -19.68 11.41
C GLU A 204 6.48 -20.11 12.77
N TYR A 205 5.94 -21.34 12.85
CA TYR A 205 5.40 -21.87 14.11
C TYR A 205 6.41 -21.79 15.26
N ILE A 206 7.70 -22.06 15.00
CA ILE A 206 8.74 -21.99 16.02
C ILE A 206 8.87 -20.59 16.61
N ASN A 207 8.85 -19.55 15.76
CA ASN A 207 8.91 -18.17 16.22
C ASN A 207 7.72 -17.82 17.12
N VAL A 208 6.48 -18.18 16.67
CA VAL A 208 5.25 -17.94 17.43
C VAL A 208 5.31 -18.64 18.80
N ASN A 209 5.85 -19.87 18.86
CA ASN A 209 5.95 -20.60 20.11
C ASN A 209 6.93 -19.97 21.11
N LEU A 210 8.04 -19.42 20.62
CA LEU A 210 9.08 -18.80 21.46
C LEU A 210 8.68 -17.43 22.02
N ILE A 211 7.73 -16.72 21.42
CA ILE A 211 7.25 -15.42 21.92
C ILE A 211 6.54 -15.61 23.27
N GLN A 212 7.00 -14.91 24.31
CA GLN A 212 6.45 -14.91 25.66
C GLN A 212 6.00 -13.49 26.07
N ARG A 213 5.13 -13.37 27.06
CA ARG A 213 4.68 -12.07 27.61
C ARG A 213 5.85 -11.15 27.97
N ALA A 214 6.91 -11.70 28.58
CA ALA A 214 8.09 -10.93 28.94
C ALA A 214 8.78 -10.29 27.74
N ASP A 215 8.73 -10.91 26.56
CA ASP A 215 9.30 -10.37 25.33
C ASP A 215 8.49 -9.14 24.85
N LEU A 216 7.14 -9.22 24.92
CA LEU A 216 6.27 -8.09 24.58
C LEU A 216 6.55 -6.88 25.49
N VAL A 217 6.64 -7.13 26.80
CA VAL A 217 6.95 -6.10 27.80
C VAL A 217 8.33 -5.49 27.53
N ALA A 218 9.33 -6.30 27.24
CA ALA A 218 10.70 -5.83 26.95
C ALA A 218 10.73 -5.01 25.64
N PHE A 219 10.06 -5.50 24.58
CA PHE A 219 9.96 -4.79 23.30
C PHE A 219 9.25 -3.45 23.47
N TYR A 220 8.10 -3.44 24.13
CA TYR A 220 7.38 -2.21 24.43
C TYR A 220 8.24 -1.23 25.22
N SER A 221 8.83 -1.66 26.34
CA SER A 221 9.65 -0.80 27.19
C SER A 221 10.85 -0.21 26.46
N ARG A 222 11.42 -0.93 25.48
CA ARG A 222 12.55 -0.45 24.69
C ARG A 222 12.20 0.68 23.73
N TYR A 223 10.99 0.64 23.15
CA TYR A 223 10.65 1.52 22.03
C TYR A 223 9.59 2.58 22.37
N PHE A 224 8.74 2.36 23.37
CA PHE A 224 7.64 3.27 23.72
C PHE A 224 8.06 4.19 24.87
N PHE A 225 8.62 5.33 24.51
CA PHE A 225 9.00 6.39 25.44
C PHE A 225 8.81 7.77 24.78
N PRO A 226 8.55 8.85 25.55
CA PRO A 226 8.08 10.12 25.00
C PRO A 226 8.94 10.68 23.87
N ALA A 227 10.27 10.74 24.05
CA ALA A 227 11.19 11.32 23.05
C ALA A 227 11.21 10.53 21.71
N ASN A 228 10.65 9.33 21.69
CA ASN A 228 10.53 8.49 20.49
C ASN A 228 9.13 8.59 19.82
N VAL A 229 8.25 9.44 20.32
CA VAL A 229 6.85 9.56 19.85
C VAL A 229 6.62 10.87 19.13
N MET A 230 5.98 10.76 17.98
CA MET A 230 5.35 11.86 17.24
C MET A 230 3.84 11.71 17.35
N LEU A 231 3.19 12.57 18.13
CA LEU A 231 1.73 12.60 18.28
C LEU A 231 1.13 13.61 17.31
N ALA A 232 0.22 13.18 16.48
CA ALA A 232 -0.49 13.98 15.50
C ALA A 232 -1.98 13.99 15.80
N VAL A 233 -2.61 15.16 15.83
CA VAL A 233 -4.04 15.32 16.07
C VAL A 233 -4.64 16.30 15.08
N SER A 234 -5.76 15.93 14.47
CA SER A 234 -6.54 16.81 13.60
C SER A 234 -8.02 16.75 13.94
N GLY A 235 -8.74 17.86 13.77
CA GLY A 235 -10.18 17.90 13.98
C GLY A 235 -10.71 19.20 14.59
N ASP A 236 -11.90 19.10 15.15
CA ASP A 236 -12.66 20.23 15.69
C ASP A 236 -12.21 20.59 17.11
N PHE A 237 -11.15 21.36 17.19
CA PHE A 237 -10.56 21.88 18.43
C PHE A 237 -9.82 23.19 18.18
N SER A 238 -9.54 23.96 19.24
CA SER A 238 -8.56 25.05 19.21
C SER A 238 -7.16 24.51 19.46
N THR A 239 -6.18 24.88 18.63
CA THR A 239 -4.78 24.44 18.74
C THR A 239 -4.21 24.71 20.14
N ALA A 240 -4.48 25.90 20.72
CA ALA A 240 -3.96 26.26 22.04
C ALA A 240 -4.55 25.37 23.15
N GLU A 241 -5.87 25.09 23.10
CA GLU A 241 -6.52 24.21 24.07
C GLU A 241 -6.05 22.76 23.93
N MET A 242 -6.00 22.23 22.71
CA MET A 242 -5.54 20.86 22.47
C MET A 242 -4.10 20.67 22.90
N ARG A 243 -3.22 21.64 22.60
CA ARG A 243 -1.85 21.62 23.09
C ARG A 243 -1.83 21.50 24.64
N GLY A 244 -2.53 22.38 25.36
CA GLY A 244 -2.57 22.34 26.82
C GLY A 244 -3.13 21.04 27.39
N ARG A 245 -4.16 20.45 26.74
CA ARG A 245 -4.69 19.13 27.09
C ARG A 245 -3.66 18.04 26.96
N ILE A 246 -2.96 17.95 25.82
CA ILE A 246 -1.93 16.94 25.57
C ILE A 246 -0.73 17.12 26.49
N GLU A 247 -0.27 18.34 26.73
CA GLU A 247 0.80 18.63 27.70
C GLU A 247 0.45 18.10 29.10
N LYS A 248 -0.76 18.41 29.58
CA LYS A 248 -1.25 17.92 30.89
C LYS A 248 -1.40 16.40 30.92
N LEU A 249 -1.97 15.82 29.85
CA LEU A 249 -2.25 14.38 29.73
C LEU A 249 -0.98 13.54 29.83
N PHE A 250 0.10 13.98 29.19
CA PHE A 250 1.37 13.25 29.11
C PHE A 250 2.46 13.77 30.05
N ALA A 251 2.18 14.75 30.92
CA ALA A 251 3.17 15.32 31.85
C ALA A 251 3.86 14.27 32.75
N GLY A 252 3.10 13.25 33.18
CA GLY A 252 3.60 12.15 34.02
C GLY A 252 4.33 11.04 33.28
N TRP A 253 4.37 11.08 31.94
CA TRP A 253 5.09 10.06 31.16
C TRP A 253 6.55 10.46 30.99
N THR A 254 7.42 9.93 31.85
CA THR A 254 8.84 10.33 31.98
C THR A 254 9.82 9.19 31.61
N ALA A 255 9.30 8.09 31.00
CA ALA A 255 10.13 6.98 30.55
C ALA A 255 11.25 7.46 29.63
N GLN A 256 12.46 6.95 29.84
CA GLN A 256 13.64 7.29 29.04
C GLN A 256 14.30 6.00 28.55
N GLN A 257 14.77 6.02 27.32
CA GLN A 257 15.52 4.94 26.72
C GLN A 257 16.64 5.52 25.84
N PRO A 258 17.71 4.77 25.59
CA PRO A 258 18.68 5.15 24.58
C PRO A 258 18.04 5.38 23.23
N PRO A 259 18.59 6.24 22.36
CA PRO A 259 18.08 6.45 21.00
C PRO A 259 17.86 5.12 20.27
N VAL A 260 16.79 5.07 19.47
CA VAL A 260 16.51 3.91 18.64
C VAL A 260 17.56 3.83 17.52
N PRO A 261 18.21 2.68 17.32
CA PRO A 261 19.23 2.54 16.29
C PRO A 261 18.64 2.75 14.88
N PRO A 262 19.46 2.99 13.86
CA PRO A 262 19.01 2.96 12.48
C PRO A 262 18.46 1.58 12.12
N PHE A 263 17.52 1.54 11.16
CA PHE A 263 17.05 0.26 10.63
C PHE A 263 18.20 -0.51 9.96
N PRO A 264 18.16 -1.85 9.98
CA PRO A 264 19.15 -2.67 9.28
C PRO A 264 19.32 -2.24 7.82
N ALA A 265 20.52 -2.26 7.30
CA ALA A 265 20.75 -2.01 5.88
C ALA A 265 20.29 -3.21 5.05
N VAL A 266 19.64 -2.94 3.92
CA VAL A 266 19.35 -3.98 2.93
C VAL A 266 20.68 -4.44 2.33
N ARG A 267 20.94 -5.75 2.35
CA ARG A 267 22.07 -6.35 1.68
C ARG A 267 21.69 -6.70 0.26
N GLU A 268 22.43 -6.16 -0.71
CA GLU A 268 22.27 -6.58 -2.10
C GLU A 268 22.83 -8.00 -2.26
N LYS A 269 21.95 -8.99 -2.27
CA LYS A 269 22.25 -10.38 -2.64
C LYS A 269 21.29 -10.79 -3.75
N PRO A 270 21.59 -10.43 -5.01
CA PRO A 270 20.73 -10.84 -6.12
C PRO A 270 20.55 -12.36 -6.11
N ALA A 271 19.33 -12.82 -6.27
CA ALA A 271 18.99 -14.22 -6.47
C ALA A 271 18.34 -14.44 -7.83
N PRO A 272 19.03 -14.06 -8.95
CA PRO A 272 18.45 -14.19 -10.26
C PRO A 272 18.16 -15.65 -10.59
N GLY A 273 17.11 -15.85 -11.37
CA GLY A 273 16.73 -17.19 -11.80
C GLY A 273 15.25 -17.37 -11.92
N VAL A 274 14.86 -18.57 -12.32
CA VAL A 274 13.47 -18.99 -12.44
C VAL A 274 13.13 -19.91 -11.30
N TYR A 275 12.09 -19.58 -10.56
CA TYR A 275 11.62 -20.29 -9.39
C TYR A 275 10.18 -20.72 -9.61
N LEU A 276 9.86 -21.96 -9.32
CA LEU A 276 8.53 -22.54 -9.46
C LEU A 276 8.01 -23.06 -8.12
N ALA A 277 6.86 -22.56 -7.71
CA ALA A 277 6.07 -23.17 -6.66
C ALA A 277 4.95 -23.99 -7.31
N THR A 278 5.00 -25.31 -7.20
CA THR A 278 4.01 -26.19 -7.80
C THR A 278 2.72 -26.17 -6.97
N LYS A 279 1.59 -25.83 -7.63
CA LYS A 279 0.25 -25.85 -7.06
C LYS A 279 -0.69 -26.51 -8.09
N SER A 280 -1.14 -27.74 -7.78
CA SER A 280 -1.83 -28.61 -8.74
C SER A 280 -3.34 -28.36 -8.85
N ASP A 281 -3.92 -27.61 -7.91
CA ASP A 281 -5.37 -27.35 -7.80
C ASP A 281 -5.83 -26.04 -8.46
N ILE A 282 -5.00 -25.46 -9.33
CA ILE A 282 -5.28 -24.19 -10.02
C ILE A 282 -5.14 -24.32 -11.54
N THR A 283 -5.88 -23.48 -12.28
CA THR A 283 -5.89 -23.43 -13.76
C THR A 283 -5.17 -22.23 -14.34
N GLN A 284 -4.66 -21.35 -13.48
CA GLN A 284 -3.91 -20.17 -13.85
C GLN A 284 -2.56 -20.19 -13.15
N THR A 285 -1.58 -19.56 -13.77
CA THR A 285 -0.29 -19.30 -13.16
C THR A 285 -0.26 -17.86 -12.64
N PHE A 286 0.11 -17.70 -11.38
CA PHE A 286 0.41 -16.39 -10.79
C PHE A 286 1.93 -16.20 -10.80
N PHE A 287 2.38 -15.00 -11.13
CA PHE A 287 3.81 -14.73 -11.20
C PHE A 287 4.18 -13.35 -10.65
N GLN A 288 5.39 -13.29 -10.14
CA GLN A 288 6.12 -12.04 -9.90
C GLN A 288 7.52 -12.15 -10.47
N LEU A 289 7.97 -11.08 -11.11
CA LEU A 289 9.35 -11.00 -11.60
C LEU A 289 9.89 -9.58 -11.42
N GLY A 290 11.18 -9.51 -11.13
CA GLY A 290 11.83 -8.22 -10.90
C GLY A 290 13.13 -8.36 -10.14
N HIS A 291 13.50 -7.29 -9.44
CA HIS A 291 14.72 -7.19 -8.64
C HIS A 291 14.59 -6.09 -7.59
N LEU A 292 15.64 -5.83 -6.84
CA LEU A 292 15.68 -4.73 -5.89
C LEU A 292 15.41 -3.39 -6.60
N GLY A 293 14.53 -2.59 -6.04
CA GLY A 293 14.15 -1.26 -6.54
C GLY A 293 15.02 -0.14 -5.96
N GLY A 294 14.41 0.94 -5.51
CA GLY A 294 15.12 2.12 -5.04
C GLY A 294 14.57 2.72 -3.73
N VAL A 295 15.07 3.89 -3.41
CA VAL A 295 14.60 4.72 -2.29
C VAL A 295 13.99 6.02 -2.79
N LEU A 296 13.02 6.57 -2.06
CA LEU A 296 12.37 7.82 -2.43
C LEU A 296 13.34 9.02 -2.53
N ARG A 297 14.48 8.97 -1.83
CA ARG A 297 15.52 10.02 -1.90
C ARG A 297 16.36 9.98 -3.18
N ASP A 298 16.27 8.93 -3.98
CA ASP A 298 17.00 8.87 -5.24
C ASP A 298 16.50 10.00 -6.16
N LYS A 299 17.43 10.83 -6.63
CA LYS A 299 17.12 11.92 -7.58
C LYS A 299 16.47 11.42 -8.87
N ASN A 300 16.68 10.15 -9.22
CA ASN A 300 16.11 9.49 -10.38
C ASN A 300 14.72 8.89 -10.12
N TYR A 301 14.25 8.85 -8.84
CA TYR A 301 12.95 8.25 -8.50
C TYR A 301 11.79 8.80 -9.33
N PRO A 302 11.66 10.13 -9.58
CA PRO A 302 10.57 10.65 -10.42
C PRO A 302 10.56 10.06 -11.84
N ALA A 303 11.74 9.89 -12.45
CA ALA A 303 11.85 9.30 -13.78
C ALA A 303 11.62 7.78 -13.75
N LEU A 304 12.02 7.09 -12.68
CA LEU A 304 11.80 5.66 -12.48
C LEU A 304 10.32 5.35 -12.30
N GLU A 305 9.58 6.19 -11.58
CA GLU A 305 8.14 6.02 -11.40
C GLU A 305 7.40 6.23 -12.73
N VAL A 306 7.70 7.29 -13.47
CA VAL A 306 7.12 7.53 -14.81
C VAL A 306 7.48 6.39 -15.78
N MET A 307 8.71 5.86 -15.73
CA MET A 307 9.12 4.70 -16.52
C MET A 307 8.29 3.47 -16.18
N ALA A 308 8.07 3.19 -14.90
CA ALA A 308 7.28 2.04 -14.45
C ALA A 308 5.79 2.19 -14.83
N ASP A 309 5.24 3.42 -14.80
CA ASP A 309 3.88 3.69 -15.26
C ASP A 309 3.74 3.42 -16.77
N ILE A 310 4.70 3.87 -17.59
CA ILE A 310 4.73 3.53 -19.02
C ILE A 310 4.77 2.02 -19.24
N LEU A 311 5.58 1.30 -18.44
CA LEU A 311 5.74 -0.15 -18.59
C LEU A 311 4.47 -0.90 -18.17
N GLY A 312 3.90 -0.63 -16.98
CA GLY A 312 2.82 -1.42 -16.42
C GLY A 312 1.85 -0.68 -15.49
N GLY A 313 1.80 0.67 -15.48
CA GLY A 313 1.01 1.46 -14.53
C GLY A 313 -0.49 1.58 -14.84
N GLY A 314 -1.04 0.82 -15.79
CA GLY A 314 -2.48 0.86 -16.07
C GLY A 314 -2.85 0.42 -17.48
N PHE A 315 -4.12 0.62 -17.85
CA PHE A 315 -4.70 0.13 -19.13
C PHE A 315 -3.99 0.63 -20.41
N ARG A 316 -3.28 1.75 -20.33
CA ARG A 316 -2.54 2.34 -21.43
C ARG A 316 -1.08 1.91 -21.49
N SER A 317 -0.59 1.20 -20.49
CA SER A 317 0.80 0.74 -20.36
C SER A 317 1.16 -0.30 -21.44
N ARG A 318 2.46 -0.47 -21.67
CA ARG A 318 2.99 -1.41 -22.66
C ARG A 318 2.59 -2.85 -22.35
N LEU A 319 2.80 -3.27 -21.10
CA LEU A 319 2.49 -4.64 -20.68
C LEU A 319 1.00 -4.94 -20.79
N PHE A 320 0.13 -4.03 -20.33
CA PHE A 320 -1.30 -4.24 -20.42
C PHE A 320 -1.76 -4.37 -21.88
N ARG A 321 -1.34 -3.46 -22.75
CA ARG A 321 -1.68 -3.50 -24.17
C ARG A 321 -1.13 -4.76 -24.87
N ARG A 322 0.13 -5.11 -24.60
CA ARG A 322 0.79 -6.22 -25.29
C ARG A 322 0.32 -7.57 -24.78
N VAL A 323 0.42 -7.80 -23.47
CA VAL A 323 0.18 -9.12 -22.86
C VAL A 323 -1.30 -9.43 -22.72
N ARG A 324 -2.11 -8.43 -22.28
CA ARG A 324 -3.54 -8.62 -22.09
C ARG A 324 -4.36 -8.38 -23.36
N THR A 325 -4.22 -7.19 -23.98
CA THR A 325 -5.15 -6.78 -25.04
C THR A 325 -4.82 -7.44 -26.37
N GLN A 326 -3.54 -7.49 -26.77
CA GLN A 326 -3.13 -8.02 -28.09
C GLN A 326 -3.00 -9.54 -28.08
N LEU A 327 -2.34 -10.10 -27.05
CA LEU A 327 -2.01 -11.51 -26.98
C LEU A 327 -3.03 -12.34 -26.16
N GLY A 328 -3.82 -11.69 -25.29
CA GLY A 328 -4.80 -12.38 -24.46
C GLY A 328 -4.23 -13.38 -23.45
N TYR A 329 -2.94 -13.24 -23.11
CA TYR A 329 -2.25 -14.15 -22.20
C TYR A 329 -2.63 -13.93 -20.74
N ALA A 330 -2.81 -12.69 -20.31
CA ALA A 330 -3.09 -12.33 -18.92
C ALA A 330 -4.43 -11.59 -18.77
N TYR A 331 -5.11 -11.83 -17.66
CA TYR A 331 -6.26 -11.01 -17.24
C TYR A 331 -5.80 -9.77 -16.50
N ASP A 332 -4.82 -9.93 -15.64
CA ASP A 332 -4.21 -8.85 -14.86
C ASP A 332 -2.70 -8.87 -15.04
N ILE A 333 -2.13 -7.69 -15.26
CA ILE A 333 -0.69 -7.46 -15.35
C ILE A 333 -0.38 -6.02 -14.99
N SER A 334 0.61 -5.85 -14.14
CA SER A 334 1.09 -4.53 -13.71
C SER A 334 2.61 -4.53 -13.54
N ALA A 335 3.19 -3.35 -13.56
CA ALA A 335 4.59 -3.13 -13.18
C ALA A 335 4.70 -1.89 -12.29
N GLY A 336 5.61 -1.95 -11.31
CA GLY A 336 5.87 -0.83 -10.41
C GLY A 336 7.36 -0.72 -10.05
N TRP A 337 7.82 0.51 -9.85
CA TRP A 337 9.12 0.79 -9.26
C TRP A 337 8.92 1.11 -7.78
N GLY A 338 9.07 0.11 -6.91
CA GLY A 338 8.98 0.30 -5.48
C GLY A 338 10.15 1.11 -4.93
N ALA A 339 9.83 2.13 -4.15
CA ALA A 339 10.79 2.92 -3.41
C ALA A 339 10.21 3.23 -2.02
N ASN A 340 10.97 2.91 -0.98
CA ASN A 340 10.57 3.19 0.39
C ASN A 340 11.30 4.42 0.93
N TYR A 341 10.83 4.97 2.04
CA TYR A 341 11.46 6.13 2.68
C TYR A 341 12.86 5.80 3.21
N GLY A 342 13.05 4.65 3.84
CA GLY A 342 14.26 4.30 4.57
C GLY A 342 15.11 3.18 3.95
N HIS A 343 14.58 2.43 2.99
CA HIS A 343 15.28 1.30 2.36
C HIS A 343 14.80 1.10 0.93
N PRO A 344 15.56 0.40 0.07
CA PRO A 344 15.11 0.06 -1.27
C PRO A 344 13.83 -0.77 -1.27
N GLY A 345 12.85 -0.37 -2.09
CA GLY A 345 11.69 -1.20 -2.42
C GLY A 345 12.03 -2.22 -3.52
N LEU A 346 11.02 -2.69 -4.25
CA LEU A 346 11.19 -3.71 -5.29
C LEU A 346 10.70 -3.18 -6.64
N PHE A 347 11.50 -3.33 -7.69
CA PHE A 347 10.95 -3.32 -9.04
C PHE A 347 10.25 -4.65 -9.24
N VAL A 348 8.97 -4.62 -9.52
CA VAL A 348 8.15 -5.82 -9.68
C VAL A 348 7.20 -5.70 -10.86
N VAL A 349 7.14 -6.74 -11.67
CA VAL A 349 6.06 -7.02 -12.60
C VAL A 349 5.28 -8.20 -12.04
N SER A 350 3.98 -8.04 -11.86
CA SER A 350 3.09 -9.07 -11.31
C SER A 350 1.87 -9.26 -12.19
N GLY A 351 1.32 -10.47 -12.16
CA GLY A 351 0.10 -10.77 -12.89
C GLY A 351 -0.31 -12.24 -12.78
N SER A 352 -1.41 -12.55 -13.47
CA SER A 352 -1.88 -13.91 -13.65
C SER A 352 -2.13 -14.21 -15.12
N THR A 353 -1.85 -15.44 -15.53
CA THR A 353 -1.99 -15.90 -16.93
C THR A 353 -2.66 -17.26 -16.98
N LYS A 354 -3.24 -17.61 -18.12
CA LYS A 354 -3.60 -19.00 -18.40
C LYS A 354 -2.36 -19.86 -18.30
N SER A 355 -2.43 -21.02 -17.65
CA SER A 355 -1.27 -21.89 -17.44
C SER A 355 -0.54 -22.22 -18.76
N ALA A 356 -1.28 -22.48 -19.83
CA ALA A 356 -0.70 -22.75 -21.16
C ALA A 356 0.10 -21.58 -21.76
N SER A 357 -0.07 -20.35 -21.29
CA SER A 357 0.62 -19.15 -21.82
C SER A 357 1.67 -18.60 -20.83
N THR A 358 2.04 -19.35 -19.81
CA THR A 358 2.94 -18.87 -18.74
C THR A 358 4.30 -18.44 -19.25
N THR A 359 4.97 -19.31 -19.99
CA THR A 359 6.32 -19.05 -20.51
C THR A 359 6.31 -17.91 -21.52
N GLU A 360 5.37 -17.92 -22.45
CA GLU A 360 5.18 -16.88 -23.47
C GLU A 360 4.88 -15.51 -22.86
N ALA A 361 4.05 -15.46 -21.84
CA ALA A 361 3.74 -14.19 -21.13
C ALA A 361 5.00 -13.61 -20.48
N ILE A 362 5.80 -14.44 -19.82
CA ILE A 362 7.05 -14.00 -19.17
C ILE A 362 8.09 -13.57 -20.22
N GLU A 363 8.22 -14.28 -21.35
CA GLU A 363 9.09 -13.88 -22.47
C GLU A 363 8.72 -12.50 -23.01
N VAL A 364 7.43 -12.26 -23.26
CA VAL A 364 6.91 -10.95 -23.73
C VAL A 364 7.19 -9.84 -22.71
N ILE A 365 7.05 -10.12 -21.41
CA ILE A 365 7.40 -9.16 -20.37
C ILE A 365 8.88 -8.80 -20.41
N LYS A 366 9.78 -9.80 -20.54
CA LYS A 366 11.23 -9.59 -20.69
C LYS A 366 11.56 -8.76 -21.95
N GLU A 367 10.85 -9.04 -23.06
CA GLU A 367 10.99 -8.23 -24.27
C GLU A 367 10.60 -6.77 -24.08
N GLU A 368 9.48 -6.49 -23.42
CA GLU A 368 9.03 -5.12 -23.17
C GLU A 368 9.99 -4.37 -22.23
N ILE A 369 10.53 -5.04 -21.21
CA ILE A 369 11.61 -4.50 -20.37
C ILE A 369 12.84 -4.17 -21.23
N GLN A 370 13.22 -5.03 -22.16
CA GLN A 370 14.36 -4.77 -23.06
C GLN A 370 14.07 -3.63 -24.05
N LYS A 371 12.83 -3.52 -24.56
CA LYS A 371 12.43 -2.45 -25.47
C LYS A 371 12.49 -1.08 -24.83
N ILE A 372 12.01 -0.92 -23.58
CA ILE A 372 12.08 0.37 -22.89
C ILE A 372 13.53 0.78 -22.56
N ARG A 373 14.44 -0.19 -22.42
CA ARG A 373 15.88 0.06 -22.23
C ARG A 373 16.60 0.44 -23.52
N SER A 374 16.11 0.04 -24.69
CA SER A 374 16.83 0.19 -25.98
C SER A 374 16.28 1.28 -26.87
N GLY A 375 15.05 1.73 -26.66
CA GLY A 375 14.37 2.71 -27.50
C GLY A 375 13.71 3.84 -26.71
N ALA A 376 13.58 5.00 -27.33
CA ALA A 376 12.86 6.12 -26.76
C ALA A 376 11.36 5.80 -26.67
N VAL A 377 10.73 6.24 -25.60
CA VAL A 377 9.26 6.22 -25.46
C VAL A 377 8.63 7.29 -26.36
N SER A 378 7.37 7.09 -26.76
CA SER A 378 6.63 8.09 -27.54
C SER A 378 6.21 9.29 -26.66
N ASP A 379 5.88 10.40 -27.32
CA ASP A 379 5.36 11.59 -26.60
C ASP A 379 4.03 11.29 -25.90
N ASP A 380 3.20 10.44 -26.52
CA ASP A 380 1.91 10.03 -25.94
C ASP A 380 2.09 9.14 -24.70
N GLU A 381 3.05 8.20 -24.70
CA GLU A 381 3.37 7.39 -23.53
C GLU A 381 3.87 8.26 -22.37
N LEU A 382 4.84 9.15 -22.65
CA LEU A 382 5.40 10.03 -21.64
C LEU A 382 4.34 10.97 -21.05
N ARG A 383 3.51 11.59 -21.91
CA ARG A 383 2.43 12.47 -21.48
C ARG A 383 1.42 11.73 -20.61
N ALA A 384 0.93 10.57 -21.08
CA ALA A 384 -0.06 9.79 -20.35
C ALA A 384 0.43 9.34 -18.96
N ALA A 385 1.67 8.88 -18.85
CA ALA A 385 2.27 8.47 -17.59
C ALA A 385 2.45 9.68 -16.63
N LYS A 386 2.96 10.80 -17.13
CA LYS A 386 3.05 12.03 -16.32
C LYS A 386 1.70 12.51 -15.85
N ASP A 387 0.68 12.48 -16.72
CA ASP A 387 -0.70 12.86 -16.36
C ASP A 387 -1.26 11.93 -15.27
N THR A 388 -1.01 10.63 -15.33
CA THR A 388 -1.40 9.67 -14.29
C THR A 388 -0.82 10.07 -12.93
N VAL A 389 0.50 10.29 -12.86
CA VAL A 389 1.20 10.63 -11.62
C VAL A 389 0.79 12.01 -11.11
N LEU A 390 0.71 13.02 -11.99
CA LEU A 390 0.41 14.42 -11.61
C LEU A 390 -1.06 14.61 -11.24
N ASN A 391 -2.00 13.96 -11.92
CA ASN A 391 -3.42 14.08 -11.60
C ASN A 391 -3.78 13.40 -10.29
N SER A 392 -3.08 12.32 -9.93
CA SER A 392 -3.24 11.67 -8.63
C SER A 392 -2.65 12.50 -7.47
N PHE A 393 -1.82 13.50 -7.75
CA PHE A 393 -1.14 14.32 -6.74
C PHE A 393 -2.11 15.02 -5.78
N VAL A 394 -3.25 15.50 -6.28
CA VAL A 394 -4.26 16.19 -5.46
C VAL A 394 -4.78 15.34 -4.30
N PHE A 395 -4.84 14.01 -4.48
CA PHE A 395 -5.28 13.09 -3.44
C PHE A 395 -4.32 13.00 -2.24
N ASN A 396 -3.14 13.60 -2.33
CA ASN A 396 -2.25 13.72 -1.17
C ASN A 396 -2.76 14.74 -0.14
N PHE A 397 -3.70 15.61 -0.52
CA PHE A 397 -4.16 16.75 0.27
C PHE A 397 -5.69 16.85 0.32
N ASP A 398 -6.41 15.80 -0.06
CA ASP A 398 -7.87 15.76 -0.12
C ASP A 398 -8.54 15.92 1.27
N ARG A 399 -7.79 15.64 2.34
CA ARG A 399 -8.22 15.75 3.74
C ARG A 399 -7.10 16.26 4.64
N PRO A 400 -7.42 17.12 5.65
CA PRO A 400 -6.43 17.63 6.61
C PRO A 400 -5.63 16.51 7.32
N ALA A 401 -6.30 15.42 7.71
CA ALA A 401 -5.65 14.26 8.34
C ALA A 401 -4.59 13.61 7.44
N ARG A 402 -4.78 13.61 6.11
CA ARG A 402 -3.78 13.06 5.16
C ARG A 402 -2.57 13.99 5.04
N SER A 403 -2.79 15.30 4.98
CA SER A 403 -1.72 16.30 5.02
C SER A 403 -0.90 16.20 6.30
N LEU A 404 -1.58 16.03 7.45
CA LEU A 404 -0.94 15.83 8.74
C LEU A 404 -0.11 14.54 8.79
N SER A 405 -0.68 13.41 8.33
CA SER A 405 0.03 12.13 8.28
C SER A 405 1.29 12.23 7.42
N ARG A 406 1.21 12.94 6.28
CA ARG A 406 2.38 13.18 5.42
C ARG A 406 3.44 14.02 6.09
N ALA A 407 3.06 15.11 6.75
CA ALA A 407 4.00 15.98 7.46
C ALA A 407 4.78 15.19 8.53
N VAL A 408 4.07 14.36 9.31
CA VAL A 408 4.68 13.49 10.33
C VAL A 408 5.60 12.45 9.72
N THR A 409 5.15 11.77 8.64
CA THR A 409 5.97 10.75 7.95
C THR A 409 7.24 11.36 7.34
N THR A 410 7.11 12.55 6.73
CA THR A 410 8.23 13.29 6.16
C THR A 410 9.28 13.63 7.24
N ASP A 411 8.83 14.12 8.39
CA ASP A 411 9.70 14.42 9.52
C ASP A 411 10.28 13.16 10.18
N TYR A 412 9.48 12.09 10.29
CA TYR A 412 9.90 10.79 10.84
C TYR A 412 11.10 10.21 10.09
N PHE A 413 11.11 10.31 8.77
CA PHE A 413 12.19 9.82 7.92
C PHE A 413 13.24 10.90 7.59
N GLY A 414 13.09 12.12 8.12
CA GLY A 414 14.02 13.23 7.92
C GLY A 414 14.09 13.71 6.48
N TYR A 415 12.97 13.80 5.79
CA TYR A 415 12.83 14.39 4.46
C TYR A 415 12.53 15.89 4.55
N PRO A 416 12.87 16.70 3.55
CA PRO A 416 12.46 18.10 3.49
C PRO A 416 10.93 18.25 3.58
N LYS A 417 10.44 19.28 4.25
CA LYS A 417 8.99 19.52 4.42
C LYS A 417 8.26 19.67 3.08
N ASP A 418 8.93 20.20 2.08
CA ASP A 418 8.42 20.41 0.71
C ASP A 418 8.76 19.27 -0.26
N PHE A 419 9.26 18.13 0.24
CA PHE A 419 9.68 16.99 -0.57
C PHE A 419 8.64 16.59 -1.63
N ILE A 420 7.36 16.55 -1.27
CA ILE A 420 6.29 16.16 -2.19
C ILE A 420 6.13 17.13 -3.36
N PHE A 421 6.39 18.44 -3.16
CA PHE A 421 6.35 19.44 -4.21
C PHE A 421 7.60 19.41 -5.08
N GLN A 422 8.76 19.17 -4.47
CA GLN A 422 10.00 18.92 -5.21
C GLN A 422 9.82 17.70 -6.13
N TYR A 423 9.21 16.63 -5.62
CA TYR A 423 8.87 15.45 -6.38
C TYR A 423 7.89 15.77 -7.53
N GLN A 424 6.78 16.45 -7.27
CA GLN A 424 5.82 16.87 -8.30
C GLN A 424 6.48 17.66 -9.43
N LYS A 425 7.31 18.63 -9.07
CA LYS A 425 8.07 19.44 -10.04
C LYS A 425 9.04 18.59 -10.86
N ALA A 426 9.71 17.63 -10.21
CA ALA A 426 10.64 16.74 -10.87
C ALA A 426 9.91 15.81 -11.86
N VAL A 427 8.75 15.23 -11.50
CA VAL A 427 7.91 14.45 -12.43
C VAL A 427 7.49 15.28 -13.63
N ALA A 428 7.05 16.53 -13.42
CA ALA A 428 6.67 17.43 -14.50
C ALA A 428 7.85 17.70 -15.47
N GLY A 429 9.08 17.71 -14.97
CA GLY A 429 10.32 17.91 -15.74
C GLY A 429 10.86 16.66 -16.47
N VAL A 430 10.34 15.45 -16.20
CA VAL A 430 10.85 14.20 -16.79
C VAL A 430 10.77 14.24 -18.33
N THR A 431 11.85 13.84 -19.00
CA THR A 431 11.99 13.79 -20.45
C THR A 431 12.09 12.35 -20.96
N LYS A 432 11.93 12.15 -22.28
CA LYS A 432 12.17 10.86 -22.94
C LYS A 432 13.61 10.36 -22.75
N ALA A 433 14.56 11.29 -22.74
CA ALA A 433 15.97 10.97 -22.50
C ALA A 433 16.20 10.47 -21.07
N ASP A 434 15.51 11.05 -20.08
CA ASP A 434 15.56 10.56 -18.70
C ASP A 434 15.00 9.16 -18.57
N ILE A 435 13.86 8.86 -19.21
CA ILE A 435 13.27 7.53 -19.21
C ILE A 435 14.25 6.51 -19.79
N LEU A 436 14.85 6.80 -20.95
CA LEU A 436 15.81 5.89 -21.58
C LEU A 436 17.06 5.70 -20.71
N ARG A 437 17.55 6.77 -20.09
CA ARG A 437 18.70 6.73 -19.19
C ARG A 437 18.42 5.88 -17.96
N VAL A 438 17.33 6.14 -17.24
CA VAL A 438 17.02 5.37 -16.03
C VAL A 438 16.65 3.91 -16.35
N ALA A 439 15.98 3.65 -17.48
CA ALA A 439 15.71 2.30 -17.91
C ALA A 439 17.01 1.49 -18.16
N LYS A 440 18.03 2.09 -18.81
CA LYS A 440 19.33 1.46 -19.01
C LYS A 440 20.10 1.24 -17.72
N GLU A 441 20.06 2.21 -16.83
CA GLU A 441 20.84 2.23 -15.58
C GLU A 441 20.25 1.32 -14.51
N TYR A 442 18.91 1.32 -14.32
CA TYR A 442 18.24 0.68 -13.20
C TYR A 442 17.53 -0.63 -13.50
N LEU A 443 16.97 -0.82 -14.70
CA LEU A 443 16.41 -2.12 -15.05
C LEU A 443 17.54 -3.10 -15.38
N LYS A 444 17.55 -4.24 -14.68
CA LYS A 444 18.60 -5.28 -14.76
C LYS A 444 18.01 -6.61 -15.24
N PRO A 445 17.73 -6.79 -16.55
CA PRO A 445 17.14 -8.02 -17.07
C PRO A 445 17.95 -9.27 -16.74
N GLU A 446 19.27 -9.12 -16.59
CA GLU A 446 20.21 -10.17 -16.20
C GLU A 446 20.06 -10.60 -14.73
N ASN A 447 19.48 -9.76 -13.87
CA ASN A 447 19.31 -9.98 -12.43
C ASN A 447 17.84 -10.26 -12.05
N LEU A 448 16.97 -10.59 -13.01
CA LEU A 448 15.58 -10.87 -12.71
C LEU A 448 15.43 -12.14 -11.87
N THR A 449 14.79 -12.01 -10.75
CA THR A 449 14.18 -13.11 -9.99
C THR A 449 12.77 -13.30 -10.55
N ILE A 450 12.45 -14.50 -11.02
CA ILE A 450 11.14 -14.85 -11.59
C ILE A 450 10.53 -15.92 -10.70
N VAL A 451 9.39 -15.65 -10.10
CA VAL A 451 8.61 -16.59 -9.33
C VAL A 451 7.32 -16.90 -10.08
N ALA A 452 7.09 -18.17 -10.37
CA ALA A 452 5.84 -18.66 -10.92
C ALA A 452 5.19 -19.63 -9.93
N VAL A 453 3.88 -19.49 -9.74
CA VAL A 453 3.07 -20.40 -8.94
C VAL A 453 2.00 -20.98 -9.84
N GLY A 454 2.11 -22.29 -10.13
CA GLY A 454 1.24 -22.91 -11.13
C GLY A 454 1.38 -24.42 -11.18
N LYS A 455 0.68 -25.02 -12.14
CA LYS A 455 0.75 -26.46 -12.44
C LYS A 455 1.61 -26.66 -13.68
N PRO A 456 2.86 -27.15 -13.56
CA PRO A 456 3.80 -27.22 -14.68
C PRO A 456 3.32 -28.10 -15.84
N ASP A 457 2.52 -29.15 -15.56
CA ASP A 457 1.95 -30.03 -16.59
C ASP A 457 0.98 -29.30 -17.53
N ASP A 458 0.42 -28.19 -17.10
CA ASP A 458 -0.53 -27.38 -17.91
C ASP A 458 0.18 -26.24 -18.67
N PHE A 459 1.52 -26.11 -18.58
CA PHE A 459 2.28 -25.11 -19.31
C PHE A 459 2.44 -25.52 -20.79
N GLY A 460 2.15 -24.61 -21.71
CA GLY A 460 2.32 -24.85 -23.15
C GLY A 460 3.79 -25.09 -23.54
N ARG A 461 4.70 -24.42 -22.83
CA ARG A 461 6.16 -24.59 -22.92
C ARG A 461 6.76 -24.62 -21.51
N PRO A 462 7.80 -25.44 -21.26
CA PRO A 462 8.42 -25.51 -19.96
C PRO A 462 9.13 -24.20 -19.61
N LEU A 463 9.17 -23.82 -18.32
CA LEU A 463 9.85 -22.61 -17.85
C LEU A 463 11.37 -22.60 -18.11
N THR A 464 12.00 -23.76 -18.38
CA THR A 464 13.41 -23.85 -18.81
C THR A 464 13.67 -23.13 -20.12
N ALA A 465 12.64 -22.93 -20.95
CA ALA A 465 12.73 -22.13 -22.18
C ALA A 465 13.04 -20.64 -21.93
N LEU A 466 12.87 -20.15 -20.69
CA LEU A 466 13.28 -18.80 -20.27
C LEU A 466 14.81 -18.62 -20.21
N GLY A 467 15.59 -19.69 -20.50
CA GLY A 467 17.03 -19.65 -20.60
C GLY A 467 17.78 -19.84 -19.28
N ALA A 468 17.13 -20.34 -18.24
CA ALA A 468 17.74 -20.65 -16.95
C ALA A 468 17.18 -21.94 -16.35
N PRO A 469 17.94 -22.66 -15.50
CA PRO A 469 17.42 -23.76 -14.72
C PRO A 469 16.27 -23.30 -13.83
N VAL A 470 15.23 -24.14 -13.73
CA VAL A 470 14.10 -23.91 -12.84
C VAL A 470 14.45 -24.46 -11.45
N LYS A 471 14.31 -23.63 -10.43
CA LYS A 471 14.49 -24.01 -9.01
C LYS A 471 13.12 -24.19 -8.39
N GLU A 472 12.89 -25.36 -7.78
CA GLU A 472 11.65 -25.62 -7.08
C GLU A 472 11.61 -24.84 -5.75
N ILE A 473 10.45 -24.22 -5.46
CA ILE A 473 10.17 -23.61 -4.16
C ILE A 473 9.43 -24.66 -3.30
N ASP A 474 10.04 -25.04 -2.18
CA ASP A 474 9.38 -25.90 -1.21
C ASP A 474 8.32 -25.11 -0.43
N LEU A 475 7.05 -25.49 -0.62
CA LEU A 475 5.91 -24.92 0.07
C LEU A 475 5.58 -25.63 1.39
N THR A 476 6.37 -26.62 1.79
CA THR A 476 6.17 -27.34 3.07
C THR A 476 6.21 -26.32 4.23
N ILE A 477 5.18 -26.40 5.05
CA ILE A 477 5.13 -25.60 6.28
C ILE A 477 5.83 -26.41 7.38
N PRO A 478 6.98 -25.91 7.91
CA PRO A 478 7.70 -26.62 8.96
C PRO A 478 6.80 -26.84 10.17
N LYS A 479 6.73 -28.06 10.67
CA LYS A 479 6.00 -28.36 11.91
C LYS A 479 6.73 -27.72 13.09
N ALA A 480 5.97 -27.21 14.06
CA ALA A 480 6.56 -26.85 15.33
C ALA A 480 7.05 -28.13 16.03
N GLU A 481 8.33 -28.21 16.37
CA GLU A 481 8.82 -29.27 17.24
C GLU A 481 8.05 -29.20 18.57
N GLY A 482 7.36 -30.26 18.93
CA GLY A 482 6.56 -30.36 20.17
C GLY A 482 5.03 -30.38 19.99
N ALA A 483 4.49 -30.26 18.77
CA ALA A 483 3.08 -30.54 18.53
C ALA A 483 2.89 -32.09 18.48
N SER A 484 2.70 -32.73 19.64
CA SER A 484 2.14 -34.07 19.72
C SER A 484 0.75 -34.08 19.05
N LYS A 485 0.48 -35.13 18.30
CA LYS A 485 -0.77 -35.40 17.58
C LYS A 485 -2.00 -35.23 18.42
#